data_3183fff15a4f5d9c6061e969ee15ecde
#
_entry.id   3183fff15a4f5d9c6061e969ee15ecde
#
_cell.length_a   1.000
_cell.length_b   1.000
_cell.length_c   1.000
_cell.angle_alpha   90.00
_cell.angle_beta   90.00
_cell.angle_gamma   90.00
#
_symmetry.space_group_name_H-M   'P 1'
#
loop_
_entity.id
_entity.type
_entity.pdbx_description
1 polymer ?
#
loop_
_entity_poly.entity_id
_entity_poly.type
_entity_poly.pdbx_seq_one_letter_code
_entity_poly.pdbx_strand_id
1 'polypeptide(L)'
;YNLLNGVYCTENKYLIDILKKEWGFKGMLMSDWACTYSADKAANHGLDLEMGSNDWFVREKLLPLIEQGVVTEETINEKVRRIYGTCIEMGFFDRPQLDTTIPVYNPKANRMA
;
A
#
# COMPACT_ATOMS: atom_id res chain seq x y z
N TYR A 1 -2.75 -13.19 2.26
CA TYR A 1 -2.42 -14.61 2.54
C TYR A 1 -2.79 -15.52 1.36
N ASN A 2 -3.87 -15.21 0.67
CA ASN A 2 -4.41 -16.12 -0.33
C ASN A 2 -3.73 -16.01 -1.69
N LEU A 3 -3.70 -17.12 -2.40
CA LEU A 3 -3.31 -17.20 -3.79
C LEU A 3 -4.54 -16.99 -4.69
N LEU A 4 -4.38 -16.19 -5.73
CA LEU A 4 -5.31 -16.12 -6.84
C LEU A 4 -4.60 -16.63 -8.09
N ASN A 5 -5.10 -17.71 -8.67
CA ASN A 5 -4.46 -18.40 -9.81
C ASN A 5 -2.98 -18.76 -9.57
N GLY A 6 -2.67 -19.21 -8.36
CA GLY A 6 -1.32 -19.63 -7.98
C GLY A 6 -0.34 -18.50 -7.66
N VAL A 7 -0.79 -17.24 -7.61
CA VAL A 7 0.04 -16.07 -7.27
C VAL A 7 -0.54 -15.35 -6.07
N TYR A 8 0.30 -14.98 -5.11
CA TYR A 8 -0.12 -14.17 -3.96
C TYR A 8 -0.71 -12.83 -4.41
N CYS A 9 -1.81 -12.40 -3.79
CA CYS A 9 -2.54 -11.20 -4.24
C CYS A 9 -1.68 -9.94 -4.25
N THR A 10 -0.75 -9.80 -3.31
CA THR A 10 0.20 -8.67 -3.23
C THR A 10 1.23 -8.64 -4.37
N GLU A 11 1.41 -9.74 -5.06
CA GLU A 11 2.34 -9.90 -6.20
C GLU A 11 1.61 -10.18 -7.52
N ASN A 12 0.28 -10.23 -7.50
CA ASN A 12 -0.52 -10.58 -8.67
C ASN A 12 -0.71 -9.36 -9.57
N LYS A 13 0.16 -9.25 -10.57
CA LYS A 13 0.12 -8.15 -11.54
C LYS A 13 -1.24 -8.00 -12.22
N TYR A 14 -1.87 -9.11 -12.60
CA TYR A 14 -3.17 -9.08 -13.28
C TYR A 14 -4.26 -8.46 -12.39
N LEU A 15 -4.34 -8.90 -11.14
CA LEU A 15 -5.29 -8.37 -10.16
C LEU A 15 -5.07 -6.88 -9.90
N ILE A 16 -3.79 -6.50 -9.71
CA ILE A 16 -3.43 -5.11 -9.39
C ILE A 16 -3.62 -4.20 -10.62
N ASP A 17 -3.37 -4.70 -11.83
CA ASP A 17 -3.62 -3.93 -13.06
C ASP A 17 -5.13 -3.67 -13.25
N ILE A 18 -6.00 -4.64 -12.99
CA ILE A 18 -7.47 -4.42 -12.98
C ILE A 18 -7.81 -3.29 -11.99
N LEU A 19 -7.35 -3.40 -10.74
CA LEU A 19 -7.62 -2.40 -9.73
C LEU A 19 -7.15 -1.00 -10.14
N LYS A 20 -5.87 -0.88 -10.50
CA LYS A 20 -5.23 0.42 -10.72
C LYS A 20 -5.50 1.01 -12.10
N LYS A 21 -5.56 0.18 -13.15
CA LYS A 21 -5.71 0.65 -14.54
C LYS A 21 -7.14 0.63 -15.02
N GLU A 22 -7.84 -0.51 -14.88
CA GLU A 22 -9.21 -0.64 -15.40
C GLU A 22 -10.22 0.09 -14.51
N TRP A 23 -10.16 -0.10 -13.20
CA TRP A 23 -11.04 0.58 -12.24
C TRP A 23 -10.56 1.99 -11.87
N GLY A 24 -9.34 2.36 -12.24
CA GLY A 24 -8.81 3.69 -12.00
C GLY A 24 -8.56 4.03 -10.54
N PHE A 25 -8.30 3.03 -9.70
CA PHE A 25 -8.02 3.25 -8.27
C PHE A 25 -6.79 4.14 -8.07
N LYS A 26 -6.96 5.27 -7.40
CA LYS A 26 -5.93 6.30 -7.19
C LYS A 26 -5.21 6.20 -5.85
N GLY A 27 -5.83 5.57 -4.86
CA GLY A 27 -5.28 5.41 -3.53
C GLY A 27 -4.04 4.50 -3.47
N MET A 28 -3.46 4.37 -2.30
CA MET A 28 -2.38 3.41 -2.06
C MET A 28 -2.95 2.00 -1.85
N LEU A 29 -2.25 1.01 -2.40
CA LEU A 29 -2.48 -0.41 -2.16
C LEU A 29 -1.49 -0.89 -1.11
N MET A 30 -1.98 -1.37 0.03
CA MET A 30 -1.12 -1.93 1.06
C MET A 30 -1.39 -3.42 1.26
N SER A 31 -0.38 -4.15 1.72
CA SER A 31 -0.53 -5.55 2.10
C SER A 31 -1.32 -5.69 3.40
N ASP A 32 -1.76 -6.89 3.71
CA ASP A 32 -2.05 -7.28 5.09
C ASP A 32 -0.72 -7.55 5.83
N TRP A 33 -0.77 -7.79 7.15
CA TRP A 33 0.39 -8.08 7.98
C TRP A 33 1.16 -9.30 7.44
N ALA A 34 2.47 -9.13 7.24
CA ALA A 34 3.38 -10.17 6.75
C ALA A 34 2.90 -10.89 5.46
N CYS A 35 2.20 -10.19 4.58
CA CYS A 35 1.63 -10.74 3.33
C CYS A 35 2.36 -10.31 2.07
N THR A 36 3.60 -9.89 2.20
CA THR A 36 4.51 -9.66 1.07
C THR A 36 5.52 -10.81 1.04
N TYR A 37 5.84 -11.31 -0.14
CA TYR A 37 6.64 -12.53 -0.29
C TYR A 37 7.89 -12.36 -1.17
N SER A 38 8.00 -11.23 -1.89
CA SER A 38 9.20 -10.85 -2.63
C SER A 38 9.28 -9.33 -2.81
N ALA A 39 10.49 -8.78 -2.85
CA ALA A 39 10.68 -7.36 -3.05
C ALA A 39 10.45 -6.94 -4.51
N ASP A 40 10.99 -7.69 -5.46
CA ASP A 40 10.94 -7.40 -6.89
C ASP A 40 9.52 -7.48 -7.48
N LYS A 41 8.84 -8.60 -7.25
CA LYS A 41 7.48 -8.80 -7.79
C LYS A 41 6.48 -7.84 -7.14
N ALA A 42 6.48 -7.75 -5.80
CA ALA A 42 5.57 -6.84 -5.11
C ALA A 42 5.79 -5.38 -5.56
N ALA A 43 7.06 -4.95 -5.70
CA ALA A 43 7.36 -3.62 -6.17
C ALA A 43 6.90 -3.38 -7.62
N ASN A 44 7.29 -4.24 -8.54
CA ASN A 44 7.01 -4.06 -9.97
C ASN A 44 5.55 -4.31 -10.34
N HIS A 45 4.84 -5.13 -9.57
CA HIS A 45 3.44 -5.44 -9.83
C HIS A 45 2.47 -4.46 -9.16
N GLY A 46 2.96 -3.54 -8.33
CA GLY A 46 2.18 -2.39 -7.91
C GLY A 46 1.67 -2.39 -6.48
N LEU A 47 2.20 -3.24 -5.59
CA LEU A 47 2.03 -3.04 -4.15
C LEU A 47 2.71 -1.71 -3.75
N ASP A 48 2.03 -0.85 -3.02
CA ASP A 48 2.59 0.46 -2.66
C ASP A 48 3.20 0.47 -1.26
N LEU A 49 2.62 -0.26 -0.31
CA LEU A 49 3.07 -0.31 1.08
C LEU A 49 3.05 -1.75 1.61
N GLU A 50 4.16 -2.19 2.15
CA GLU A 50 4.26 -3.42 2.94
C GLU A 50 3.86 -3.14 4.37
N MET A 51 2.94 -3.95 4.92
CA MET A 51 2.50 -3.84 6.31
C MET A 51 3.22 -4.82 7.23
N GLY A 52 3.71 -4.30 8.34
CA GLY A 52 3.98 -4.99 9.59
C GLY A 52 5.31 -5.71 9.72
N SER A 53 5.87 -6.31 8.69
CA SER A 53 7.06 -7.14 8.84
C SER A 53 8.37 -6.39 8.55
N ASN A 54 8.34 -5.43 7.63
CA ASN A 54 9.56 -4.80 7.09
C ASN A 54 10.56 -5.84 6.53
N ASP A 55 10.03 -6.88 5.86
CA ASP A 55 10.86 -7.96 5.36
C ASP A 55 11.31 -7.74 3.93
N TRP A 56 10.51 -7.05 3.10
CA TRP A 56 10.71 -6.96 1.67
C TRP A 56 10.92 -5.53 1.15
N PHE A 57 10.13 -4.56 1.61
CA PHE A 57 10.26 -3.15 1.21
C PHE A 57 11.24 -2.40 2.12
N VAL A 58 12.40 -2.99 2.31
CA VAL A 58 13.51 -2.43 3.08
C VAL A 58 14.67 -2.05 2.16
N ARG A 59 15.49 -1.10 2.58
CA ARG A 59 16.61 -0.57 1.82
C ARG A 59 17.56 -1.69 1.35
N GLU A 60 17.86 -2.63 2.23
CA GLU A 60 18.81 -3.73 2.00
C GLU A 60 18.39 -4.66 0.86
N LYS A 61 17.08 -4.74 0.57
CA LYS A 61 16.53 -5.57 -0.51
C LYS A 61 16.18 -4.75 -1.75
N LEU A 62 15.64 -3.55 -1.59
CA LEU A 62 15.23 -2.73 -2.73
C LEU A 62 16.40 -2.04 -3.43
N LEU A 63 17.39 -1.55 -2.69
CA LEU A 63 18.53 -0.83 -3.29
C LEU A 63 19.33 -1.69 -4.29
N PRO A 64 19.71 -2.94 -3.98
CA PRO A 64 20.37 -3.80 -4.97
C PRO A 64 19.51 -4.06 -6.21
N LEU A 65 18.20 -4.18 -6.07
CA LEU A 65 17.29 -4.36 -7.22
C LEU A 65 17.23 -3.12 -8.11
N ILE A 66 17.33 -1.93 -7.51
CA ILE A 66 17.38 -0.66 -8.25
C ILE A 66 18.73 -0.55 -8.98
N GLU A 67 19.84 -0.82 -8.32
CA GLU A 67 21.19 -0.79 -8.90
C GLU A 67 21.34 -1.78 -10.07
N GLN A 68 20.66 -2.91 -10.01
CA GLN A 68 20.60 -3.92 -11.08
C GLN A 68 19.57 -3.59 -12.19
N GLY A 69 18.78 -2.55 -12.02
CA GLY A 69 17.71 -2.19 -12.96
C GLY A 69 16.50 -3.13 -12.96
N VAL A 70 16.39 -4.01 -11.97
CA VAL A 70 15.23 -4.92 -11.80
C VAL A 70 13.99 -4.15 -11.32
N VAL A 71 14.20 -3.20 -10.42
CA VAL A 71 13.19 -2.23 -9.97
C VAL A 71 13.67 -0.85 -10.38
N THR A 72 12.80 0.00 -10.93
CA THR A 72 13.20 1.36 -11.31
C THR A 72 12.94 2.36 -10.17
N GLU A 73 13.70 3.46 -10.14
CA GLU A 73 13.39 4.59 -9.24
C GLU A 73 11.97 5.10 -9.44
N GLU A 74 11.48 5.12 -10.70
CA GLU A 74 10.11 5.56 -10.98
C GLU A 74 9.08 4.62 -10.37
N THR A 75 9.34 3.31 -10.30
CA THR A 75 8.50 2.35 -9.58
C THR A 75 8.39 2.73 -8.09
N ILE A 76 9.48 3.16 -7.47
CA ILE A 76 9.47 3.60 -6.07
C ILE A 76 8.78 4.97 -5.92
N ASN A 77 9.07 5.90 -6.81
CA ASN A 77 8.45 7.23 -6.81
C ASN A 77 6.93 7.16 -6.94
N GLU A 78 6.41 6.26 -7.78
CA GLU A 78 4.96 6.05 -7.91
C GLU A 78 4.32 5.57 -6.61
N LYS A 79 4.97 4.68 -5.85
CA LYS A 79 4.48 4.25 -4.53
C LYS A 79 4.43 5.42 -3.56
N VAL A 80 5.50 6.20 -3.50
CA VAL A 80 5.58 7.40 -2.66
C VAL A 80 4.47 8.39 -3.02
N ARG A 81 4.23 8.65 -4.32
CA ARG A 81 3.14 9.53 -4.78
C ARG A 81 1.78 9.03 -4.33
N ARG A 82 1.53 7.71 -4.39
CA ARG A 82 0.25 7.12 -3.96
C ARG A 82 0.05 7.19 -2.46
N ILE A 83 1.09 6.91 -1.69
CA ILE A 83 1.04 7.01 -0.23
C ILE A 83 0.75 8.46 0.19
N TYR A 84 1.57 9.41 -0.26
CA TYR A 84 1.39 10.82 0.10
C TYR A 84 0.13 11.43 -0.52
N GLY A 85 -0.21 11.07 -1.75
CA GLY A 85 -1.45 11.49 -2.39
C GLY A 85 -2.68 11.09 -1.60
N THR A 86 -2.73 9.85 -1.11
CA THR A 86 -3.81 9.37 -0.24
C THR A 86 -3.85 10.17 1.07
N CYS A 87 -2.70 10.42 1.69
CA CYS A 87 -2.63 11.21 2.93
C CYS A 87 -3.10 12.66 2.72
N ILE A 88 -2.74 13.26 1.60
CA ILE A 88 -3.17 14.63 1.23
C ILE A 88 -4.68 14.68 0.98
N GLU A 89 -5.20 13.76 0.17
CA GLU A 89 -6.65 13.69 -0.12
C GLU A 89 -7.49 13.52 1.15
N MET A 90 -6.98 12.72 2.09
CA MET A 90 -7.64 12.52 3.39
C MET A 90 -7.42 13.66 4.38
N GLY A 91 -6.67 14.69 4.03
CA GLY A 91 -6.38 15.84 4.89
C GLY A 91 -5.51 15.51 6.10
N PHE A 92 -4.63 14.53 5.98
CA PHE A 92 -3.79 14.09 7.11
C PHE A 92 -2.77 15.14 7.53
N PHE A 93 -2.43 16.05 6.65
CA PHE A 93 -1.51 17.15 6.95
C PHE A 93 -2.24 18.45 7.36
N ASP A 94 -3.55 18.54 7.12
CA ASP A 94 -4.34 19.77 7.29
C ASP A 94 -5.12 19.80 8.59
N ARG A 95 -5.23 18.69 9.30
CA ARG A 95 -6.02 18.55 10.53
C ARG A 95 -5.40 17.54 11.50
N PRO A 96 -5.64 17.68 12.80
CA PRO A 96 -5.30 16.65 13.78
C PRO A 96 -5.92 15.30 13.43
N GLN A 97 -5.12 14.24 13.52
CA GLN A 97 -5.58 12.87 13.20
C GLN A 97 -6.40 12.25 14.32
N LEU A 98 -6.22 12.73 15.54
CA LEU A 98 -6.94 12.25 16.73
C LEU A 98 -7.74 13.40 17.34
N ASP A 99 -9.03 13.23 17.46
CA ASP A 99 -9.90 14.11 18.25
C ASP A 99 -10.22 13.44 19.58
N THR A 100 -9.52 13.84 20.62
CA THR A 100 -9.69 13.30 21.99
C THR A 100 -10.97 13.78 22.67
N THR A 101 -11.72 14.72 22.09
CA THR A 101 -13.01 15.20 22.62
C THR A 101 -14.15 14.25 22.26
N ILE A 102 -13.96 13.37 21.28
CA ILE A 102 -14.96 12.36 20.89
C ILE A 102 -14.95 11.24 21.93
N PRO A 103 -16.06 10.99 22.64
CA PRO A 103 -16.10 9.92 23.64
C PRO A 103 -15.98 8.54 22.99
N VAL A 104 -15.34 7.60 23.69
CA VAL A 104 -15.16 6.19 23.23
C VAL A 104 -16.51 5.56 22.88
N TYR A 105 -17.54 5.82 23.69
CA TYR A 105 -18.92 5.40 23.41
C TYR A 105 -19.73 6.59 22.88
N ASN A 106 -19.58 6.86 21.61
CA ASN A 106 -20.30 7.96 20.97
C ASN A 106 -21.74 7.52 20.60
N PRO A 107 -22.79 8.11 21.26
CA PRO A 107 -24.16 7.70 20.99
C PRO A 107 -24.63 7.91 19.54
N LYS A 108 -24.02 8.87 18.82
CA LYS A 108 -24.31 9.11 17.41
C LYS A 108 -23.72 7.98 16.55
N ALA A 109 -22.48 7.58 16.79
CA ALA A 109 -21.84 6.47 16.09
C ALA A 109 -22.56 5.14 16.38
N ASN A 110 -22.91 4.90 17.66
CA ASN A 110 -23.62 3.68 18.04
C ASN A 110 -25.03 3.57 17.43
N ARG A 111 -25.67 4.69 17.07
CA ARG A 111 -26.96 4.64 16.36
C ARG A 111 -26.81 4.37 14.87
N MET A 112 -25.61 4.54 14.31
CA MET A 112 -25.33 4.27 12.90
C MET A 112 -24.84 2.84 12.65
N ALA A 113 -24.33 2.17 13.69
CA ALA A 113 -23.88 0.79 13.66
C ALA A 113 -25.06 -0.17 13.83
#